data_e8b3339aa55f5fa711df7f5388d00203
#
_entry.id   e8b3339aa55f5fa711df7f5388d00203
#
_cell.length_a   1.000
_cell.length_b   1.000
_cell.length_c   1.000
_cell.angle_alpha   90.00
_cell.angle_beta   90.00
_cell.angle_gamma   90.00
#
_symmetry.space_group_name_H-M   'P 1'
#
loop_
_entity.id
_entity.type
_entity.pdbx_description
1 polymer ?
#
loop_
_entity_poly.entity_id
_entity_poly.type
_entity_poly.pdbx_seq_one_letter_code
_entity_poly.pdbx_strand_id
1 'polypeptide(L)'
;MFCATINSRFKYKIAGGLALRENICTIPINDVFAPKCGCPMCRMEAMLEKNYVEYITGAAMMEPDIRTDTNNLGFCYNHFNMMVHHGKRLPNALILDTHLDKIMTELIPEDVKGKPDKKKLAKLDELQHSCYVCNKMAWGMQHLMETIFKTWEKEEEFRKLYSEQPFICMKHYTMLMKSAMNKGISSKALPDFYKVTSKLTGGYLKNLKADVAHFCTMFDYRANGQEWGTSRDSIERSVEFLTSKKVSEKSPFEAD
;
A
#
# COMPACT_ATOMS: atom_id res chain seq x y z
N MET A 1 1.06 20.65 -5.64
CA MET A 1 1.46 20.80 -4.22
C MET A 1 2.03 19.47 -3.79
N PHE A 2 3.37 19.36 -3.71
CA PHE A 2 4.05 18.09 -3.45
C PHE A 2 3.83 17.65 -2.00
N CYS A 3 3.28 16.46 -1.79
CA CYS A 3 3.28 15.80 -0.49
C CYS A 3 4.71 15.33 -0.21
N ALA A 4 5.38 15.95 0.77
CA ALA A 4 6.75 15.64 1.11
C ALA A 4 6.92 14.16 1.44
N THR A 5 7.93 13.53 0.87
CA THR A 5 8.37 12.17 1.19
C THR A 5 8.65 12.10 2.69
N ILE A 6 8.03 11.14 3.37
CA ILE A 6 8.20 10.91 4.80
C ILE A 6 9.65 10.46 5.05
N ASN A 7 10.48 11.41 5.50
CA ASN A 7 11.84 11.13 5.93
C ASN A 7 11.80 10.73 7.41
N SER A 8 12.35 9.60 7.78
CA SER A 8 12.22 8.87 9.04
C SER A 8 12.85 9.51 10.29
N ARG A 9 12.98 10.85 10.35
CA ARG A 9 13.55 11.59 11.49
C ARG A 9 12.85 12.91 11.81
N PHE A 10 11.53 12.97 11.78
CA PHE A 10 10.86 14.17 12.29
C PHE A 10 10.05 13.89 13.55
N LYS A 11 10.57 14.34 14.69
CA LYS A 11 9.77 14.63 15.87
C LYS A 11 8.92 15.83 15.55
N TYR A 12 7.67 15.63 15.17
CA TYR A 12 6.71 16.73 15.06
C TYR A 12 6.34 17.23 16.46
N LYS A 13 6.79 18.42 16.82
CA LYS A 13 6.11 19.24 17.83
C LYS A 13 4.83 19.76 17.18
N ILE A 14 3.69 19.19 17.56
CA ILE A 14 2.39 19.74 17.22
C ILE A 14 2.21 21.00 18.08
N ALA A 15 2.27 22.17 17.45
CA ALA A 15 1.87 23.41 18.08
C ALA A 15 0.34 23.42 18.20
N GLY A 16 -0.18 23.33 19.43
CA GLY A 16 -1.56 23.67 19.78
C GLY A 16 -2.65 22.71 19.26
N GLY A 17 -2.67 21.46 19.71
CA GLY A 17 -3.76 20.52 19.44
C GLY A 17 -3.85 19.48 20.56
N LEU A 18 -5.08 19.09 20.97
CA LEU A 18 -5.34 18.03 21.92
C LEU A 18 -4.51 16.79 21.58
N ALA A 19 -3.74 16.30 22.54
CA ALA A 19 -2.91 15.12 22.36
C ALA A 19 -3.81 13.89 22.25
N LEU A 20 -3.82 13.26 21.06
CA LEU A 20 -4.32 11.89 20.91
C LEU A 20 -3.60 11.00 21.93
N ARG A 21 -4.33 10.09 22.58
CA ARG A 21 -3.72 9.10 23.49
C ARG A 21 -2.78 8.22 22.68
N GLU A 22 -1.51 8.58 22.69
CA GLU A 22 -0.46 7.82 22.01
C GLU A 22 -0.17 6.54 22.79
N ASN A 23 -0.44 5.41 22.18
CA ASN A 23 0.11 4.12 22.56
C ASN A 23 0.87 3.54 21.37
N ILE A 24 1.72 2.55 21.62
CA ILE A 24 2.60 1.96 20.60
C ILE A 24 1.85 1.44 19.35
N CYS A 25 0.55 1.12 19.49
CA CYS A 25 -0.29 0.63 18.40
C CYS A 25 -0.95 1.75 17.59
N THR A 26 -1.12 2.96 18.16
CA THR A 26 -1.78 4.08 17.50
C THR A 26 -0.80 5.04 16.82
N ILE A 27 0.48 5.03 17.20
CA ILE A 27 1.52 5.87 16.59
C ILE A 27 1.56 5.72 15.05
N PRO A 28 1.61 4.50 14.47
CA PRO A 28 1.65 4.35 13.02
C PRO A 28 0.40 4.88 12.31
N ILE A 29 -0.76 4.83 12.97
CA ILE A 29 -2.02 5.34 12.43
C ILE A 29 -2.00 6.86 12.43
N ASN A 30 -1.61 7.49 13.52
CA ASN A 30 -1.51 8.94 13.62
C ASN A 30 -0.55 9.50 12.58
N ASP A 31 0.61 8.87 12.38
CA ASP A 31 1.61 9.28 11.39
C ASP A 31 1.07 9.28 9.95
N VAL A 32 0.19 8.34 9.61
CA VAL A 32 -0.38 8.27 8.25
C VAL A 32 -1.64 9.13 8.07
N PHE A 33 -2.37 9.45 9.14
CA PHE A 33 -3.58 10.29 9.06
C PHE A 33 -3.29 11.79 9.26
N ALA A 34 -2.27 12.16 10.03
CA ALA A 34 -1.92 13.55 10.32
C ALA A 34 -1.62 14.43 9.10
N PRO A 35 -0.93 13.95 8.03
CA PRO A 35 -0.58 14.80 6.88
C PRO A 35 -1.77 15.27 6.04
N LYS A 36 -2.94 14.63 6.12
CA LYS A 36 -4.17 14.97 5.36
C LYS A 36 -3.93 15.17 3.86
N CYS A 37 -3.09 14.34 3.24
CA CYS A 37 -2.79 14.41 1.82
C CYS A 37 -2.97 13.04 1.16
N GLY A 38 -3.72 12.96 0.06
CA GLY A 38 -4.03 11.70 -0.60
C GLY A 38 -4.79 10.70 0.28
N CYS A 39 -4.83 9.45 -0.13
CA CYS A 39 -5.48 8.39 0.65
C CYS A 39 -4.56 7.95 1.82
N PRO A 40 -5.00 8.02 3.09
CA PRO A 40 -4.19 7.60 4.24
C PRO A 40 -3.84 6.11 4.21
N MET A 41 -4.74 5.27 3.69
CA MET A 41 -4.49 3.83 3.57
C MET A 41 -3.40 3.52 2.53
N CYS A 42 -3.26 4.32 1.47
CA CYS A 42 -2.13 4.19 0.53
C CYS A 42 -0.81 4.54 1.22
N ARG A 43 -0.79 5.56 2.08
CA ARG A 43 0.41 5.90 2.87
C ARG A 43 0.76 4.80 3.87
N MET A 44 -0.23 4.20 4.48
CA MET A 44 -0.06 3.06 5.39
C MET A 44 0.54 1.86 4.65
N GLU A 45 0.02 1.53 3.48
CA GLU A 45 0.54 0.47 2.62
C GLU A 45 2.01 0.71 2.24
N ALA A 46 2.33 1.93 1.77
CA ALA A 46 3.70 2.31 1.41
C ALA A 46 4.67 2.30 2.62
N MET A 47 4.19 2.71 3.80
CA MET A 47 4.96 2.62 5.05
C MET A 47 5.29 1.16 5.41
N LEU A 48 4.29 0.27 5.35
CA LEU A 48 4.48 -1.15 5.62
C LEU A 48 5.44 -1.80 4.61
N GLU A 49 5.25 -1.53 3.33
CA GLU A 49 6.08 -2.05 2.25
C GLU A 49 7.55 -1.68 2.48
N LYS A 50 7.82 -0.40 2.72
CA LYS A 50 9.16 0.08 3.04
C LYS A 50 9.74 -0.63 4.27
N ASN A 51 8.98 -0.69 5.37
CA ASN A 51 9.44 -1.28 6.61
C ASN A 51 9.76 -2.79 6.45
N TYR A 52 8.94 -3.55 5.70
CA TYR A 52 9.21 -4.96 5.46
C TYR A 52 10.42 -5.18 4.53
N VAL A 53 10.63 -4.33 3.53
CA VAL A 53 11.84 -4.39 2.68
C VAL A 53 13.08 -4.07 3.50
N GLU A 54 13.04 -3.03 4.35
CA GLU A 54 14.15 -2.69 5.25
C GLU A 54 14.44 -3.81 6.26
N TYR A 55 13.39 -4.41 6.82
CA TYR A 55 13.49 -5.51 7.78
C TYR A 55 14.16 -6.74 7.16
N ILE A 56 13.65 -7.21 6.00
CA ILE A 56 14.18 -8.43 5.38
C ILE A 56 15.58 -8.25 4.80
N THR A 57 15.95 -7.05 4.40
CA THR A 57 17.33 -6.73 3.96
C THR A 57 18.25 -6.30 5.11
N GLY A 58 17.76 -6.35 6.35
CA GLY A 58 18.48 -6.09 7.59
C GLY A 58 18.90 -7.37 8.30
N ALA A 59 18.91 -7.33 9.63
CA ALA A 59 19.32 -8.46 10.48
C ALA A 59 18.38 -9.67 10.35
N ALA A 60 17.11 -9.46 10.03
CA ALA A 60 16.10 -10.51 9.95
C ALA A 60 16.45 -11.61 8.94
N MET A 61 17.21 -11.31 7.88
CA MET A 61 17.68 -12.32 6.94
C MET A 61 18.58 -13.39 7.58
N MET A 62 19.15 -13.14 8.75
CA MET A 62 19.98 -14.13 9.48
C MET A 62 19.14 -15.08 10.34
N GLU A 63 17.87 -14.78 10.56
CA GLU A 63 16.97 -15.61 11.36
C GLU A 63 16.56 -16.86 10.59
N PRO A 64 16.73 -18.08 11.13
CA PRO A 64 16.44 -19.33 10.42
C PRO A 64 14.98 -19.46 9.95
N ASP A 65 14.03 -19.03 10.80
CA ASP A 65 12.61 -19.08 10.46
C ASP A 65 12.26 -18.16 9.30
N ILE A 66 12.84 -16.93 9.31
CA ILE A 66 12.66 -15.97 8.22
C ILE A 66 13.25 -16.51 6.91
N ARG A 67 14.42 -17.16 6.98
CA ARG A 67 15.05 -17.80 5.82
C ARG A 67 14.19 -18.91 5.25
N THR A 68 13.62 -19.74 6.11
CA THR A 68 12.70 -20.79 5.72
C THR A 68 11.47 -20.21 5.02
N ASP A 69 10.84 -19.19 5.60
CA ASP A 69 9.68 -18.51 5.03
C ASP A 69 10.01 -17.90 3.67
N THR A 70 11.13 -17.18 3.55
CA THR A 70 11.53 -16.53 2.29
C THR A 70 11.89 -17.54 1.20
N ASN A 71 12.51 -18.66 1.55
CA ASN A 71 12.78 -19.75 0.61
C ASN A 71 11.51 -20.45 0.14
N ASN A 72 10.47 -20.51 0.99
CA ASN A 72 9.19 -21.11 0.63
C ASN A 72 8.29 -20.22 -0.22
N LEU A 73 8.33 -18.91 -0.01
CA LEU A 73 7.41 -17.96 -0.63
C LEU A 73 8.05 -17.15 -1.76
N GLY A 74 9.39 -17.03 -1.78
CA GLY A 74 10.07 -16.15 -2.70
C GLY A 74 9.61 -14.69 -2.59
N PHE A 75 9.82 -13.95 -3.66
CA PHE A 75 9.42 -12.53 -3.77
C PHE A 75 8.90 -12.25 -5.17
N CYS A 76 7.88 -11.40 -5.30
CA CYS A 76 7.46 -10.91 -6.60
C CYS A 76 8.47 -9.92 -7.18
N TYR A 77 8.38 -9.66 -8.48
CA TYR A 77 9.27 -8.74 -9.20
C TYR A 77 9.40 -7.37 -8.49
N ASN A 78 8.27 -6.77 -8.09
CA ASN A 78 8.30 -5.45 -7.46
C ASN A 78 9.13 -5.45 -6.18
N HIS A 79 8.98 -6.46 -5.32
CA HIS A 79 9.72 -6.53 -4.06
C HIS A 79 11.19 -6.90 -4.27
N PHE A 80 11.52 -7.78 -5.22
CA PHE A 80 12.91 -7.97 -5.61
C PHE A 80 13.56 -6.69 -6.12
N ASN A 81 12.84 -5.95 -6.98
CA ASN A 81 13.32 -4.68 -7.50
C ASN A 81 13.56 -3.66 -6.37
N MET A 82 12.63 -3.54 -5.42
CA MET A 82 12.81 -2.68 -4.25
C MET A 82 14.01 -3.10 -3.39
N MET A 83 14.18 -4.40 -3.13
CA MET A 83 15.31 -4.94 -2.37
C MET A 83 16.66 -4.63 -3.04
N VAL A 84 16.73 -4.77 -4.37
CA VAL A 84 17.93 -4.44 -5.15
C VAL A 84 18.24 -2.95 -5.06
N HIS A 85 17.24 -2.08 -5.25
CA HIS A 85 17.41 -0.62 -5.19
C HIS A 85 17.65 -0.10 -3.76
N HIS A 86 17.27 -0.86 -2.73
CA HIS A 86 17.66 -0.53 -1.35
C HIS A 86 19.18 -0.58 -1.14
N GLY A 87 19.92 -1.20 -2.05
CA GLY A 87 21.39 -1.12 -2.15
C GLY A 87 22.16 -2.06 -1.24
N LYS A 88 21.51 -2.84 -0.38
CA LYS A 88 22.16 -3.82 0.48
C LYS A 88 22.45 -5.12 -0.28
N ARG A 89 23.56 -5.16 -1.02
CA ARG A 89 23.91 -6.26 -1.93
C ARG A 89 24.10 -7.59 -1.24
N LEU A 90 24.85 -7.65 -0.12
CA LEU A 90 25.13 -8.90 0.59
C LEU A 90 23.88 -9.56 1.16
N PRO A 91 22.97 -8.88 1.87
CA PRO A 91 21.70 -9.45 2.27
C PRO A 91 20.90 -10.07 1.12
N ASN A 92 20.79 -9.34 0.00
CA ASN A 92 20.08 -9.83 -1.17
C ASN A 92 20.73 -11.11 -1.75
N ALA A 93 22.06 -11.13 -1.83
CA ALA A 93 22.79 -12.31 -2.32
C ALA A 93 22.57 -13.53 -1.42
N LEU A 94 22.64 -13.36 -0.09
CA LEU A 94 22.41 -14.44 0.86
C LEU A 94 20.96 -15.01 0.80
N ILE A 95 19.96 -14.14 0.59
CA ILE A 95 18.57 -14.58 0.39
C ILE A 95 18.45 -15.37 -0.91
N LEU A 96 18.99 -14.84 -2.01
CA LEU A 96 18.92 -15.48 -3.31
C LEU A 96 19.68 -16.82 -3.37
N ASP A 97 20.86 -16.90 -2.74
CA ASP A 97 21.67 -18.10 -2.68
C ASP A 97 20.86 -19.30 -2.15
N THR A 98 20.28 -19.17 -0.97
CA THR A 98 19.48 -20.26 -0.39
C THR A 98 18.15 -20.50 -1.09
N HIS A 99 17.56 -19.47 -1.69
CA HIS A 99 16.33 -19.61 -2.46
C HIS A 99 16.57 -20.38 -3.79
N LEU A 100 17.65 -20.04 -4.49
CA LEU A 100 18.05 -20.73 -5.71
C LEU A 100 18.48 -22.18 -5.43
N ASP A 101 19.24 -22.41 -4.35
CA ASP A 101 19.62 -23.77 -3.91
C ASP A 101 18.38 -24.64 -3.69
N LYS A 102 17.38 -24.12 -3.00
CA LYS A 102 16.11 -24.83 -2.80
C LYS A 102 15.40 -25.13 -4.11
N ILE A 103 15.32 -24.19 -5.04
CA ILE A 103 14.69 -24.40 -6.34
C ILE A 103 15.42 -25.48 -7.12
N MET A 104 16.75 -25.46 -7.15
CA MET A 104 17.58 -26.45 -7.84
C MET A 104 17.42 -27.85 -7.25
N THR A 105 17.49 -27.95 -5.94
CA THR A 105 17.49 -29.28 -5.28
C THR A 105 16.11 -29.91 -5.24
N GLU A 106 15.06 -29.13 -4.99
CA GLU A 106 13.72 -29.68 -4.78
C GLU A 106 12.84 -29.66 -6.03
N LEU A 107 12.96 -28.64 -6.88
CA LEU A 107 11.97 -28.37 -7.93
C LEU A 107 12.49 -28.54 -9.35
N ILE A 108 13.68 -28.06 -9.67
CA ILE A 108 14.26 -28.08 -11.02
C ILE A 108 15.66 -28.74 -10.95
N PRO A 109 15.74 -30.07 -10.71
CA PRO A 109 17.02 -30.75 -10.70
C PRO A 109 17.61 -30.82 -12.11
N GLU A 110 18.94 -30.75 -12.20
CA GLU A 110 19.67 -30.81 -13.46
C GLU A 110 19.50 -32.14 -14.18
N ASP A 111 19.57 -33.27 -13.41
CA ASP A 111 19.38 -34.63 -13.93
C ASP A 111 17.97 -35.12 -13.69
N VAL A 112 17.16 -35.19 -14.74
CA VAL A 112 15.80 -35.76 -14.69
C VAL A 112 15.66 -36.97 -15.57
N LYS A 113 15.00 -37.99 -15.02
CA LYS A 113 14.59 -39.22 -15.76
C LYS A 113 13.07 -39.33 -15.73
N GLY A 114 12.47 -39.60 -16.90
CA GLY A 114 11.07 -39.90 -17.00
C GLY A 114 10.20 -38.68 -17.37
N LYS A 115 8.98 -38.62 -16.81
CA LYS A 115 7.97 -37.57 -17.11
C LYS A 115 8.06 -36.46 -16.10
N PRO A 116 7.63 -35.23 -16.50
CA PRO A 116 7.53 -34.10 -15.55
C PRO A 116 6.67 -34.44 -14.33
N ASP A 117 7.16 -34.07 -13.15
CA ASP A 117 6.42 -34.25 -11.90
C ASP A 117 5.38 -33.14 -11.73
N LYS A 118 4.11 -33.52 -11.75
CA LYS A 118 2.99 -32.59 -11.60
C LYS A 118 3.03 -31.81 -10.28
N LYS A 119 3.50 -32.45 -9.18
CA LYS A 119 3.59 -31.76 -7.87
C LYS A 119 4.67 -30.69 -7.86
N LYS A 120 5.83 -30.99 -8.48
CA LYS A 120 6.91 -30.00 -8.61
C LYS A 120 6.48 -28.82 -9.49
N LEU A 121 5.79 -29.08 -10.60
CA LEU A 121 5.26 -28.04 -11.46
C LEU A 121 4.23 -27.16 -10.76
N ALA A 122 3.29 -27.76 -10.00
CA ALA A 122 2.32 -27.00 -9.20
C ALA A 122 3.01 -26.14 -8.13
N LYS A 123 4.08 -26.64 -7.51
CA LYS A 123 4.85 -25.89 -6.53
C LYS A 123 5.63 -24.72 -7.16
N LEU A 124 6.15 -24.91 -8.37
CA LEU A 124 6.78 -23.83 -9.13
C LEU A 124 5.78 -22.73 -9.53
N ASP A 125 4.57 -23.14 -9.92
CA ASP A 125 3.49 -22.20 -10.24
C ASP A 125 3.07 -21.41 -8.98
N GLU A 126 2.89 -22.08 -7.84
CA GLU A 126 2.62 -21.44 -6.56
C GLU A 126 3.73 -20.42 -6.19
N LEU A 127 5.00 -20.80 -6.36
CA LEU A 127 6.15 -19.96 -6.03
C LEU A 127 6.20 -18.69 -6.90
N GLN A 128 5.82 -18.76 -8.18
CA GLN A 128 5.75 -17.61 -9.07
C GLN A 128 4.66 -16.62 -8.70
N HIS A 129 3.61 -17.06 -7.97
CA HIS A 129 2.49 -16.22 -7.55
C HIS A 129 2.52 -15.88 -6.05
N SER A 130 3.53 -16.35 -5.31
CA SER A 130 3.72 -16.03 -3.90
C SER A 130 4.78 -14.95 -3.68
N CYS A 131 4.71 -14.29 -2.51
CA CYS A 131 5.71 -13.30 -2.12
C CYS A 131 5.68 -13.10 -0.61
N TYR A 132 6.82 -13.27 0.05
CA TYR A 132 6.96 -13.06 1.48
C TYR A 132 6.51 -11.66 1.93
N VAL A 133 6.96 -10.61 1.25
CA VAL A 133 6.61 -9.23 1.61
C VAL A 133 5.13 -8.96 1.39
N CYS A 134 4.53 -9.42 0.26
CA CYS A 134 3.09 -9.25 0.03
C CYS A 134 2.26 -9.89 1.14
N ASN A 135 2.63 -11.08 1.60
CA ASN A 135 1.93 -11.78 2.68
C ASN A 135 2.05 -11.04 4.01
N LYS A 136 3.25 -10.54 4.35
CA LYS A 136 3.44 -9.73 5.56
C LYS A 136 2.69 -8.39 5.49
N MET A 137 2.65 -7.76 4.31
CA MET A 137 1.85 -6.55 4.10
C MET A 137 0.36 -6.79 4.28
N ALA A 138 -0.18 -7.88 3.73
CA ALA A 138 -1.59 -8.23 3.89
C ALA A 138 -1.94 -8.43 5.36
N TRP A 139 -1.10 -9.16 6.10
CA TRP A 139 -1.23 -9.35 7.54
C TRP A 139 -1.15 -8.02 8.32
N GLY A 140 -0.15 -7.19 8.02
CA GLY A 140 0.04 -5.90 8.66
C GLY A 140 -1.11 -4.93 8.42
N MET A 141 -1.61 -4.85 7.18
CA MET A 141 -2.76 -4.02 6.81
C MET A 141 -4.02 -4.46 7.56
N GLN A 142 -4.25 -5.77 7.73
CA GLN A 142 -5.39 -6.27 8.49
C GLN A 142 -5.34 -5.79 9.94
N HIS A 143 -4.19 -5.91 10.62
CA HIS A 143 -4.03 -5.49 12.02
C HIS A 143 -4.16 -3.97 12.20
N LEU A 144 -3.64 -3.20 11.23
CA LEU A 144 -3.80 -1.74 11.25
C LEU A 144 -5.26 -1.32 11.03
N MET A 145 -6.01 -2.00 10.16
CA MET A 145 -7.45 -1.76 10.02
C MET A 145 -8.22 -2.07 11.31
N GLU A 146 -7.91 -3.17 12.00
CA GLU A 146 -8.51 -3.47 13.31
C GLU A 146 -8.23 -2.35 14.31
N THR A 147 -7.02 -1.79 14.29
CA THR A 147 -6.66 -0.66 15.16
C THR A 147 -7.42 0.60 14.77
N ILE A 148 -7.59 0.90 13.47
CA ILE A 148 -8.42 2.00 12.97
C ILE A 148 -9.85 1.88 13.51
N PHE A 149 -10.46 0.70 13.44
CA PHE A 149 -11.82 0.49 13.91
C PHE A 149 -11.93 0.66 15.43
N LYS A 150 -10.99 0.09 16.19
CA LYS A 150 -10.94 0.26 17.65
C LYS A 150 -10.76 1.71 18.08
N THR A 151 -9.91 2.45 17.36
CA THR A 151 -9.66 3.87 17.64
C THR A 151 -10.86 4.73 17.23
N TRP A 152 -11.49 4.42 16.09
CA TRP A 152 -12.74 5.06 15.67
C TRP A 152 -13.85 4.94 16.73
N GLU A 153 -14.02 3.76 17.34
CA GLU A 153 -15.04 3.56 18.37
C GLU A 153 -14.77 4.32 19.66
N LYS A 154 -13.50 4.45 20.03
CA LYS A 154 -13.10 4.96 21.34
C LYS A 154 -12.73 6.44 21.38
N GLU A 155 -12.24 7.00 20.26
CA GLU A 155 -11.60 8.32 20.25
C GLU A 155 -12.32 9.28 19.29
N GLU A 156 -12.90 10.33 19.86
CA GLU A 156 -13.60 11.35 19.07
C GLU A 156 -12.63 12.17 18.20
N GLU A 157 -11.44 12.45 18.72
CA GLU A 157 -10.38 13.15 18.01
C GLU A 157 -9.95 12.40 16.76
N PHE A 158 -9.89 11.06 16.83
CA PHE A 158 -9.57 10.25 15.65
C PHE A 158 -10.73 10.27 14.63
N ARG A 159 -11.99 10.20 15.07
CA ARG A 159 -13.14 10.37 14.15
C ARG A 159 -13.07 11.69 13.41
N LYS A 160 -12.70 12.78 14.09
CA LYS A 160 -12.50 14.09 13.48
C LYS A 160 -11.35 14.04 12.48
N LEU A 161 -10.17 13.56 12.88
CA LEU A 161 -9.00 13.42 12.02
C LEU A 161 -9.28 12.57 10.77
N TYR A 162 -10.02 11.48 10.93
CA TYR A 162 -10.43 10.60 9.83
C TYR A 162 -11.39 11.33 8.87
N SER A 163 -12.37 12.08 9.40
CA SER A 163 -13.35 12.82 8.60
C SER A 163 -12.76 13.99 7.81
N GLU A 164 -11.59 14.46 8.21
CA GLU A 164 -10.84 15.54 7.56
C GLU A 164 -9.87 15.04 6.47
N GLN A 165 -9.84 13.72 6.19
CA GLN A 165 -9.00 13.19 5.13
C GLN A 165 -9.52 13.64 3.76
N PRO A 166 -8.62 13.86 2.78
CA PRO A 166 -9.02 14.29 1.43
C PRO A 166 -9.94 13.29 0.74
N PHE A 167 -9.58 12.01 0.80
CA PHE A 167 -10.37 10.91 0.25
C PHE A 167 -9.84 9.54 0.72
N ILE A 168 -10.67 8.52 0.52
CA ILE A 168 -10.24 7.12 0.53
C ILE A 168 -10.36 6.60 -0.90
N CYS A 169 -9.30 6.02 -1.47
CA CYS A 169 -9.32 5.50 -2.85
C CYS A 169 -10.21 4.26 -2.98
N MET A 170 -10.56 3.88 -4.20
CA MET A 170 -11.51 2.79 -4.48
C MET A 170 -11.09 1.45 -3.88
N LYS A 171 -9.82 1.07 -4.01
CA LYS A 171 -9.26 -0.17 -3.40
C LYS A 171 -9.47 -0.17 -1.89
N HIS A 172 -9.04 0.89 -1.23
CA HIS A 172 -9.05 0.97 0.23
C HIS A 172 -10.45 1.20 0.80
N TYR A 173 -11.33 1.89 0.08
CA TYR A 173 -12.74 1.93 0.42
C TYR A 173 -13.35 0.53 0.47
N THR A 174 -13.12 -0.26 -0.58
CA THR A 174 -13.61 -1.64 -0.64
C THR A 174 -13.02 -2.51 0.49
N MET A 175 -11.71 -2.36 0.77
CA MET A 175 -11.02 -3.08 1.82
C MET A 175 -11.59 -2.74 3.20
N LEU A 176 -11.75 -1.46 3.52
CA LEU A 176 -12.33 -0.99 4.78
C LEU A 176 -13.77 -1.47 4.96
N MET A 177 -14.61 -1.36 3.91
CA MET A 177 -16.01 -1.79 4.00
C MET A 177 -16.15 -3.30 4.20
N LYS A 178 -15.39 -4.11 3.47
CA LYS A 178 -15.37 -5.58 3.66
C LYS A 178 -14.93 -5.95 5.06
N SER A 179 -13.85 -5.35 5.56
CA SER A 179 -13.34 -5.62 6.90
C SER A 179 -14.31 -5.15 7.99
N ALA A 180 -14.92 -3.98 7.84
CA ALA A 180 -15.92 -3.47 8.78
C ALA A 180 -17.14 -4.39 8.87
N MET A 181 -17.66 -4.87 7.73
CA MET A 181 -18.80 -5.82 7.69
C MET A 181 -18.45 -7.18 8.27
N ASN A 182 -17.21 -7.63 8.20
CA ASN A 182 -16.74 -8.88 8.77
C ASN A 182 -16.37 -8.76 10.27
N LYS A 183 -17.19 -8.05 11.04
CA LYS A 183 -17.01 -7.83 12.48
C LYS A 183 -15.76 -7.02 12.87
N GLY A 184 -15.19 -6.27 11.93
CA GLY A 184 -14.07 -5.37 12.24
C GLY A 184 -14.48 -4.21 13.15
N ILE A 185 -15.74 -3.77 13.05
CA ILE A 185 -16.33 -2.70 13.85
C ILE A 185 -17.68 -3.15 14.44
N SER A 186 -18.10 -2.57 15.55
CA SER A 186 -19.41 -2.90 16.17
C SER A 186 -20.58 -2.49 15.28
N SER A 187 -21.69 -3.24 15.36
CA SER A 187 -22.93 -2.94 14.61
C SER A 187 -23.48 -1.55 14.92
N LYS A 188 -23.18 -1.00 16.10
CA LYS A 188 -23.59 0.35 16.51
C LYS A 188 -22.77 1.43 15.80
N ALA A 189 -21.47 1.24 15.63
CA ALA A 189 -20.57 2.22 15.03
C ALA A 189 -20.48 2.11 13.50
N LEU A 190 -20.83 0.96 12.92
CA LEU A 190 -20.76 0.69 11.49
C LEU A 190 -21.50 1.72 10.62
N PRO A 191 -22.75 2.14 10.93
CA PRO A 191 -23.47 3.11 10.10
C PRO A 191 -22.76 4.47 10.01
N ASP A 192 -22.22 4.97 11.12
CA ASP A 192 -21.48 6.24 11.14
C ASP A 192 -20.16 6.14 10.40
N PHE A 193 -19.41 5.06 10.61
CA PHE A 193 -18.17 4.80 9.89
C PHE A 193 -18.42 4.72 8.38
N TYR A 194 -19.45 3.98 7.96
CA TYR A 194 -19.86 3.87 6.55
C TYR A 194 -20.24 5.22 5.97
N LYS A 195 -21.06 6.00 6.68
CA LYS A 195 -21.50 7.34 6.26
C LYS A 195 -20.32 8.28 6.02
N VAL A 196 -19.38 8.35 6.97
CA VAL A 196 -18.22 9.23 6.87
C VAL A 196 -17.28 8.79 5.74
N THR A 197 -16.96 7.50 5.68
CA THR A 197 -16.07 6.96 4.63
C THR A 197 -16.67 7.13 3.24
N SER A 198 -17.97 6.88 3.07
CA SER A 198 -18.67 7.07 1.80
C SER A 198 -18.74 8.54 1.39
N LYS A 199 -18.90 9.46 2.36
CA LYS A 199 -18.88 10.91 2.08
C LYS A 199 -17.52 11.37 1.58
N LEU A 200 -16.42 10.91 2.18
CA LEU A 200 -15.05 11.22 1.74
C LEU A 200 -14.80 10.70 0.32
N THR A 201 -15.09 9.42 0.09
CA THR A 201 -14.86 8.76 -1.21
C THR A 201 -15.76 9.33 -2.30
N GLY A 202 -17.06 9.42 -2.04
CA GLY A 202 -18.05 9.89 -3.02
C GLY A 202 -17.93 11.38 -3.33
N GLY A 203 -17.60 12.20 -2.31
CA GLY A 203 -17.36 13.62 -2.49
C GLY A 203 -16.15 13.89 -3.39
N TYR A 204 -15.04 13.18 -3.13
CA TYR A 204 -13.86 13.28 -4.00
C TYR A 204 -14.15 12.79 -5.42
N LEU A 205 -14.80 11.63 -5.56
CA LEU A 205 -15.16 11.06 -6.88
C LEU A 205 -16.04 12.01 -7.71
N LYS A 206 -16.99 12.68 -7.05
CA LYS A 206 -17.85 13.67 -7.73
C LYS A 206 -17.02 14.83 -8.28
N ASN A 207 -16.11 15.38 -7.50
CA ASN A 207 -15.23 16.47 -7.93
C ASN A 207 -14.26 16.01 -9.04
N LEU A 208 -13.67 14.83 -8.87
CA LEU A 208 -12.77 14.25 -9.86
C LEU A 208 -13.47 14.03 -11.21
N LYS A 209 -14.72 13.53 -11.21
CA LYS A 209 -15.52 13.40 -12.42
C LYS A 209 -15.77 14.75 -13.09
N ALA A 210 -16.04 15.79 -12.33
CA ALA A 210 -16.23 17.14 -12.87
C ALA A 210 -14.93 17.66 -13.49
N ASP A 211 -13.78 17.47 -12.83
CA ASP A 211 -12.47 17.86 -13.34
C ASP A 211 -12.13 17.14 -14.66
N VAL A 212 -12.38 15.83 -14.75
CA VAL A 212 -12.18 15.06 -15.99
C VAL A 212 -13.12 15.54 -17.10
N ALA A 213 -14.37 15.85 -16.79
CA ALA A 213 -15.31 16.40 -17.77
C ALA A 213 -14.84 17.77 -18.26
N HIS A 214 -14.39 18.65 -17.37
CA HIS A 214 -13.80 19.94 -17.74
C HIS A 214 -12.53 19.75 -18.59
N PHE A 215 -11.64 18.83 -18.23
CA PHE A 215 -10.47 18.48 -19.04
C PHE A 215 -10.87 18.15 -20.48
N CYS A 216 -11.91 17.33 -20.67
CA CYS A 216 -12.39 17.00 -22.01
C CYS A 216 -12.88 18.22 -22.79
N THR A 217 -13.56 19.17 -22.12
CA THR A 217 -14.06 20.39 -22.79
C THR A 217 -12.94 21.31 -23.26
N MET A 218 -11.76 21.26 -22.61
CA MET A 218 -10.62 22.11 -22.97
C MET A 218 -9.99 21.77 -24.35
N PHE A 219 -10.37 20.64 -24.94
CA PHE A 219 -9.98 20.28 -26.31
C PHE A 219 -10.99 20.75 -27.36
N ASP A 220 -12.12 21.37 -26.97
CA ASP A 220 -13.01 22.03 -27.89
C ASP A 220 -12.43 23.42 -28.27
N TYR A 221 -12.46 23.74 -29.57
CA TYR A 221 -11.98 25.06 -30.07
C TYR A 221 -12.68 26.25 -29.39
N ARG A 222 -13.90 26.03 -28.86
CA ARG A 222 -14.68 27.04 -28.14
C ARG A 222 -14.14 27.34 -26.74
N ALA A 223 -13.31 26.46 -26.21
CA ALA A 223 -12.66 26.63 -24.89
C ALA A 223 -11.36 27.46 -24.97
N ASN A 224 -11.02 27.97 -26.14
CA ASN A 224 -9.80 28.75 -26.34
C ASN A 224 -9.79 29.97 -25.40
N GLY A 225 -8.77 30.07 -24.55
CA GLY A 225 -8.62 31.14 -23.54
C GLY A 225 -9.25 30.81 -22.17
N GLN A 226 -9.87 29.66 -21.97
CA GLN A 226 -10.32 29.21 -20.64
C GLN A 226 -9.17 28.65 -19.81
N GLU A 227 -9.29 28.75 -18.48
CA GLU A 227 -8.30 28.23 -17.55
C GLU A 227 -8.56 26.74 -17.25
N TRP A 228 -7.51 25.95 -17.23
CA TRP A 228 -7.56 24.54 -16.88
C TRP A 228 -7.99 24.27 -15.42
N GLY A 229 -7.70 25.19 -14.53
CA GLY A 229 -7.97 25.04 -13.09
C GLY A 229 -7.43 23.74 -12.53
N THR A 230 -8.27 23.01 -11.78
CA THR A 230 -7.95 21.71 -11.17
C THR A 230 -8.07 20.53 -12.12
N SER A 231 -8.46 20.74 -13.38
CA SER A 231 -8.63 19.65 -14.34
C SER A 231 -7.31 19.14 -14.93
N ARG A 232 -6.25 19.93 -14.87
CA ARG A 232 -4.97 19.66 -15.55
C ARG A 232 -4.36 18.30 -15.22
N ASP A 233 -4.45 17.87 -13.95
CA ASP A 233 -3.91 16.61 -13.43
C ASP A 233 -5.03 15.59 -13.12
N SER A 234 -6.22 15.80 -13.69
CA SER A 234 -7.39 14.98 -13.38
C SER A 234 -7.24 13.53 -13.86
N ILE A 235 -6.46 13.30 -14.93
CA ILE A 235 -6.18 11.96 -15.45
C ILE A 235 -5.32 11.19 -14.44
N GLU A 236 -4.21 11.76 -14.00
CA GLU A 236 -3.28 11.16 -13.03
C GLU A 236 -3.99 10.89 -11.70
N ARG A 237 -4.78 11.84 -11.21
CA ARG A 237 -5.58 11.67 -10.00
C ARG A 237 -6.65 10.59 -10.17
N SER A 238 -7.20 10.43 -11.36
CA SER A 238 -8.16 9.37 -11.65
C SER A 238 -7.49 7.99 -11.60
N VAL A 239 -6.31 7.86 -12.19
CA VAL A 239 -5.51 6.63 -12.12
C VAL A 239 -5.16 6.29 -10.68
N GLU A 240 -4.67 7.28 -9.90
CA GLU A 240 -4.34 7.09 -8.49
C GLU A 240 -5.57 6.66 -7.67
N PHE A 241 -6.73 7.30 -7.88
CA PHE A 241 -7.97 6.94 -7.20
C PHE A 241 -8.44 5.52 -7.51
N LEU A 242 -8.39 5.11 -8.78
CA LEU A 242 -8.88 3.82 -9.26
C LEU A 242 -7.93 2.67 -8.92
N THR A 243 -6.62 2.90 -9.01
CA THR A 243 -5.60 1.84 -8.91
C THR A 243 -4.81 1.86 -7.59
N SER A 244 -4.92 2.93 -6.80
CA SER A 244 -4.10 3.19 -5.61
C SER A 244 -2.62 3.37 -5.92
N LYS A 245 -2.26 3.57 -7.17
CA LYS A 245 -0.88 3.76 -7.64
C LYS A 245 -0.77 5.10 -8.38
N LYS A 246 0.29 5.83 -8.09
CA LYS A 246 0.63 7.01 -8.87
C LYS A 246 1.12 6.61 -10.25
N VAL A 247 0.82 7.46 -11.23
CA VAL A 247 1.38 7.32 -12.58
C VAL A 247 2.90 7.44 -12.49
N SER A 248 3.63 6.52 -13.14
CA SER A 248 5.09 6.55 -13.18
C SER A 248 5.56 7.78 -13.95
N GLU A 249 6.61 8.44 -13.43
CA GLU A 249 7.28 9.54 -14.15
C GLU A 249 8.04 9.04 -15.39
N LYS A 250 8.47 7.77 -15.37
CA LYS A 250 9.13 7.14 -16.53
C LYS A 250 8.09 6.45 -17.40
N SER A 251 8.14 6.76 -18.70
CA SER A 251 7.32 6.08 -19.70
C SER A 251 7.75 4.60 -19.81
N PRO A 252 6.82 3.64 -19.79
CA PRO A 252 7.16 2.26 -20.08
C PRO A 252 7.53 2.02 -21.56
N PHE A 253 7.35 3.04 -22.41
CA PHE A 253 7.68 3.00 -23.84
C PHE A 253 9.06 3.63 -24.16
N GLU A 254 9.72 4.28 -23.17
CA GLU A 254 11.10 4.70 -23.30
C GLU A 254 11.98 3.47 -23.06
N ALA A 255 12.66 3.01 -24.10
CA ALA A 255 13.69 1.98 -23.98
C ALA A 255 14.85 2.51 -23.14
N ASP A 256 15.36 1.68 -22.21
CA ASP A 256 16.58 1.95 -21.44
C ASP A 256 17.80 2.11 -22.36
#